data_20caafe168d2e43332474ddb995cfeef
#
_entry.id   20caafe168d2e43332474ddb995cfeef
#
_cell.length_a   1.000
_cell.length_b   1.000
_cell.length_c   1.000
_cell.angle_alpha   90.00
_cell.angle_beta   90.00
_cell.angle_gamma   90.00
#
_symmetry.space_group_name_H-M   'P 1'
#
loop_
_entity.id
_entity.type
_entity.pdbx_description
1 polymer ?
#
loop_
_entity_poly.entity_id
_entity_poly.type
_entity_poly.pdbx_seq_one_letter_code
_entity_poly.pdbx_strand_id
1 'polypeptide(L)' 'MSKKEQFKKISQCQNHLALGLQKFEQTDDSKVIIASHFETEDDLALMLIKLFTQEPQMMETFRKAYHFVHHLNK' A
#
# COMPACT_ATOMS: atom_id res chain seq x y z
N MET A 1 14.79 -10.69 10.83
CA MET A 1 13.76 -11.47 10.15
C MET A 1 13.91 -11.30 8.63
N SER A 2 13.87 -12.39 7.86
CA SER A 2 14.01 -12.31 6.42
C SER A 2 12.76 -11.68 5.79
N LYS A 3 12.91 -11.15 4.57
CA LYS A 3 11.76 -10.60 3.83
C LYS A 3 10.69 -11.67 3.60
N LYS A 4 11.10 -12.91 3.35
CA LYS A 4 10.20 -14.02 3.11
C LYS A 4 9.35 -14.30 4.36
N GLU A 5 9.94 -14.24 5.54
CA GLU A 5 9.23 -14.43 6.79
C GLU A 5 8.25 -13.28 7.06
N GLN A 6 8.63 -12.05 6.70
CA GLN A 6 7.76 -10.90 6.84
C GLN A 6 6.53 -11.02 5.94
N PHE A 7 6.71 -11.44 4.69
CA PHE A 7 5.57 -11.66 3.78
C PHE A 7 4.66 -12.76 4.30
N LYS A 8 5.24 -13.83 4.85
CA LYS A 8 4.45 -14.90 5.44
C LYS A 8 3.61 -14.40 6.60
N LYS A 9 4.21 -13.58 7.47
CA LYS A 9 3.48 -12.99 8.60
C LYS A 9 2.34 -12.08 8.13
N ILE A 10 2.59 -11.27 7.10
CA ILE A 10 1.56 -10.39 6.55
C ILE A 10 0.38 -11.21 6.04
N SER A 11 0.63 -12.28 5.31
CA SER A 11 -0.45 -13.11 4.75
C SER A 11 -1.25 -13.83 5.83
N GLN A 12 -0.69 -13.99 7.02
CA GLN A 12 -1.37 -14.62 8.16
C GLN A 12 -2.18 -13.62 8.99
N CYS A 13 -1.99 -12.33 8.76
CA CYS A 13 -2.77 -11.30 9.46
C CYS A 13 -4.20 -11.32 8.97
N GLN A 14 -5.13 -11.14 9.90
CA GLN A 14 -6.56 -11.08 9.60
C GLN A 14 -6.89 -9.91 8.67
N ASN A 15 -6.21 -8.78 8.86
CA ASN A 15 -6.29 -7.61 8.00
C ASN A 15 -4.91 -7.34 7.44
N HIS A 16 -4.77 -7.29 6.12
CA HIS A 16 -3.46 -7.06 5.51
C HIS A 16 -3.56 -6.34 4.18
N LEU A 17 -2.47 -5.66 3.82
CA LEU A 17 -2.31 -5.00 2.54
C LEU A 17 -0.87 -5.21 2.06
N ALA A 18 -0.70 -5.78 0.89
CA ALA A 18 0.59 -5.88 0.22
C ALA A 18 0.47 -5.31 -1.17
N LEU A 19 1.42 -4.45 -1.55
CA LEU A 19 1.43 -3.77 -2.83
C LEU A 19 2.75 -4.05 -3.55
N GLY A 20 2.66 -4.24 -4.87
CA GLY A 20 3.84 -4.38 -5.71
C GLY A 20 3.68 -3.57 -6.97
N LEU A 21 4.76 -2.96 -7.43
CA LEU A 21 4.79 -2.25 -8.70
C LEU A 21 5.65 -3.04 -9.69
N GLN A 22 5.03 -3.48 -10.78
CA GLN A 22 5.73 -4.17 -11.85
C GLN A 22 5.93 -3.20 -13.01
N LYS A 23 7.19 -3.00 -13.38
CA LYS A 23 7.55 -2.15 -14.52
C LYS A 23 7.93 -3.04 -15.69
N PHE A 24 7.47 -2.68 -16.88
CA PHE A 24 7.78 -3.42 -18.10
C PHE A 24 8.92 -2.71 -18.83
N GLU A 25 10.02 -3.41 -19.05
CA GLU A 25 11.25 -2.81 -19.61
C GLU A 25 11.09 -2.27 -21.02
N GLN A 26 10.18 -2.86 -21.80
CA GLN A 26 10.01 -2.51 -23.21
C GLN A 26 8.98 -1.40 -23.44
N THR A 27 8.31 -0.95 -22.41
CA THR A 27 7.32 0.10 -22.49
C THR A 27 7.41 0.98 -21.25
N ASP A 28 6.79 2.16 -21.31
CA ASP A 28 6.71 3.02 -20.13
C ASP A 28 5.56 2.62 -19.19
N ASP A 29 4.91 1.51 -19.49
CA ASP A 29 3.78 1.04 -18.69
C ASP A 29 4.24 0.38 -17.41
N SER A 30 3.37 0.46 -16.40
CA SER A 30 3.57 -0.22 -15.14
C SER A 30 2.23 -0.71 -14.61
N LYS A 31 2.30 -1.69 -13.71
CA LYS A 31 1.09 -2.30 -13.16
C LYS A 31 1.25 -2.49 -11.67
N VAL A 32 0.19 -2.20 -10.92
CA VAL A 32 0.16 -2.45 -9.47
C VAL A 32 -0.46 -3.81 -9.21
N ILE A 33 0.22 -4.61 -8.40
CA ILE A 33 -0.28 -5.89 -7.91
C ILE A 33 -0.70 -5.67 -6.46
N ILE A 34 -1.94 -6.02 -6.14
CA ILE A 34 -2.50 -5.79 -4.81
C ILE A 34 -2.94 -7.12 -4.22
N ALA A 35 -2.47 -7.40 -3.01
CA ALA A 35 -2.97 -8.51 -2.21
C ALA A 35 -3.49 -7.90 -0.90
N SER A 36 -4.80 -7.96 -0.69
CA SER A 36 -5.38 -7.32 0.48
C SER A 36 -6.60 -8.08 0.98
N HIS A 37 -6.83 -8.00 2.28
CA HIS A 37 -8.03 -8.48 2.91
C HIS A 37 -8.33 -7.62 4.14
N PHE A 38 -9.54 -7.08 4.19
CA PHE A 38 -9.99 -6.27 5.33
C PHE A 38 -11.39 -6.72 5.72
N GLU A 39 -11.62 -6.89 7.01
CA GLU A 39 -12.95 -7.21 7.50
C GLU A 39 -13.90 -6.03 7.38
N THR A 40 -13.38 -4.81 7.62
CA THR A 40 -14.16 -3.57 7.50
C THR A 40 -13.29 -2.46 6.94
N GLU A 41 -13.94 -1.39 6.43
CA GLU A 41 -13.21 -0.20 5.99
C GLU A 41 -12.46 0.46 7.14
N ASP A 42 -13.02 0.37 8.36
CA ASP A 42 -12.38 0.93 9.54
C ASP A 42 -11.05 0.25 9.85
N ASP A 43 -10.94 -1.05 9.55
CA ASP A 43 -9.68 -1.78 9.73
C ASP A 43 -8.61 -1.27 8.78
N LEU A 44 -8.97 -0.94 7.54
CA LEU A 44 -8.04 -0.33 6.60
C LEU A 44 -7.60 1.05 7.10
N ALA A 45 -8.54 1.86 7.56
CA ALA A 45 -8.23 3.19 8.07
C ALA A 45 -7.30 3.10 9.28
N LEU A 46 -7.58 2.19 10.20
CA LEU A 46 -6.72 1.97 11.37
C LEU A 46 -5.31 1.57 10.98
N MET A 47 -5.19 0.67 10.02
CA MET A 47 -3.88 0.23 9.54
C MET A 47 -3.09 1.41 8.96
N LEU A 48 -3.72 2.27 8.16
CA LEU A 48 -3.07 3.43 7.58
C LEU A 48 -2.66 4.44 8.64
N ILE A 49 -3.51 4.66 9.65
CA ILE A 49 -3.20 5.56 10.76
C ILE A 49 -1.94 5.08 11.48
N LYS A 50 -1.89 3.79 11.80
CA LYS A 50 -0.73 3.22 12.48
C LYS A 50 0.53 3.26 11.60
N LEU A 51 0.37 2.98 10.31
CA LEU A 51 1.47 3.04 9.36
C LEU A 51 2.07 4.45 9.31
N PHE A 52 1.23 5.47 9.19
CA PHE A 52 1.69 6.85 9.09
C PHE A 52 2.30 7.36 10.40
N THR A 53 1.84 6.81 11.53
CA THR A 53 2.45 7.14 12.82
C THR A 53 3.86 6.55 12.93
N GLN A 54 4.07 5.34 12.42
CA GLN A 54 5.37 4.67 12.43
C GLN A 54 6.31 5.21 11.36
N GLU A 55 5.76 5.58 10.20
CA GLU A 55 6.53 6.00 9.03
C GLU A 55 5.96 7.33 8.49
N PRO A 56 6.29 8.47 9.13
CA PRO A 56 5.74 9.76 8.69
C PRO A 56 6.09 10.15 7.26
N GLN A 57 7.25 9.70 6.76
CA GLN A 57 7.65 9.99 5.37
C GLN A 57 6.70 9.33 4.38
N MET A 58 6.18 8.17 4.73
CA MET A 58 5.24 7.46 3.88
C MET A 58 3.92 8.23 3.78
N MET A 59 3.49 8.84 4.87
CA MET A 59 2.30 9.71 4.87
C MET A 59 2.44 10.83 3.85
N GLU A 60 3.61 11.48 3.80
CA GLU A 60 3.84 12.56 2.84
C GLU A 60 3.76 12.08 1.40
N THR A 61 4.30 10.90 1.12
CA THR A 61 4.25 10.32 -0.22
C THR A 61 2.81 9.96 -0.60
N PHE A 62 2.05 9.38 0.31
CA PHE A 62 0.63 9.07 0.08
C PHE A 62 -0.16 10.34 -0.18
N ARG A 63 0.10 11.40 0.55
CA ARG A 63 -0.57 12.69 0.36
C ARG A 63 -0.31 13.24 -1.03
N LYS A 64 0.93 13.20 -1.50
CA LYS A 64 1.28 13.66 -2.85
C LYS A 64 0.56 12.86 -3.92
N ALA A 65 0.54 11.55 -3.78
CA ALA A 65 -0.15 10.68 -4.73
C ALA A 65 -1.65 10.96 -4.75
N TYR A 66 -2.26 11.11 -3.57
CA TYR A 66 -3.68 11.43 -3.47
C TYR A 66 -4.01 12.76 -4.17
N HIS A 67 -3.23 13.79 -3.92
CA HIS A 67 -3.45 15.10 -4.54
C HIS A 67 -3.32 15.03 -6.05
N PHE A 68 -2.34 14.29 -6.56
CA PHE A 68 -2.14 14.13 -7.99
C PHE A 68 -3.37 13.50 -8.65
N VAL A 69 -3.86 12.40 -8.08
CA VAL A 69 -5.02 11.69 -8.64
C VAL A 69 -6.27 12.56 -8.53
N HIS A 70 -6.46 13.23 -7.40
CA HIS A 70 -7.61 14.13 -7.20
C HIS A 70 -7.62 15.25 -8.25
N HIS A 71 -6.45 15.78 -8.55
CA HIS A 71 -6.33 16.85 -9.58
C HIS A 71 -6.68 16.35 -10.97
N LEU A 72 -6.27 15.12 -11.31
CA LEU A 72 -6.58 14.54 -12.62
C LEU A 72 -8.07 14.29 -12.82
N ASN A 73 -8.79 14.03 -11.74
CA ASN A 73 -10.21 13.66 -11.80
C ASN A 73 -11.16 14.85 -11.71
N LYS A 74 -10.63 16.06 -11.76
CA LYS A 74 -11.46 17.27 -11.78
C LYS A 74 -11.97 17.62 -13.15
#